data_d541603b2b520087e238ca07c0f97be0
#
_entry.id   d541603b2b520087e238ca07c0f97be0
#
_cell.length_a   1.000
_cell.length_b   1.000
_cell.length_c   1.000
_cell.angle_alpha   90.00
_cell.angle_beta   90.00
_cell.angle_gamma   90.00
#
_symmetry.space_group_name_H-M   'P 1'
#
loop_
_entity.id
_entity.type
_entity.pdbx_description
1 polymer ?
#
loop_
_entity_poly.entity_id
_entity_poly.type
_entity_poly.pdbx_seq_one_letter_code
_entity_poly.pdbx_strand_id
1 'polypeptide(L)'
;MVLALVFVGLSLFVSNRIVSKVHEREKERAKQWAGAIKKKVELVKLTNQTFTQLREKEREKVALWIDASKEIAKPTSLDMNSDITFPLQIINQNKNIPVVLLDDEKQVSAHVNISFDTSEIRIFHPMASKKEIQQLFDDSLIRLSEKWSAVNPPFTIEVYTDLFMTYYYGD
;
A
#
# COMPACT_ATOMS: atom_id res chain seq x y z
N MET A 1 -55.96 -25.68 50.40
CA MET A 1 -54.97 -26.40 49.58
C MET A 1 -55.14 -26.22 48.08
N VAL A 2 -56.33 -26.30 47.52
CA VAL A 2 -56.58 -26.17 46.05
C VAL A 2 -56.11 -24.83 45.49
N LEU A 3 -56.34 -23.70 46.14
CA LEU A 3 -55.91 -22.36 45.71
C LEU A 3 -54.37 -22.23 45.61
N ALA A 4 -53.63 -22.83 46.51
CA ALA A 4 -52.15 -22.81 46.49
C ALA A 4 -51.60 -23.58 45.27
N LEU A 5 -52.19 -24.72 44.91
CA LEU A 5 -51.83 -25.50 43.75
C LEU A 5 -52.11 -24.79 42.44
N VAL A 6 -53.22 -24.04 42.36
CA VAL A 6 -53.54 -23.22 41.20
C VAL A 6 -52.54 -22.07 41.01
N PHE A 7 -52.14 -21.39 42.11
CA PHE A 7 -51.13 -20.33 42.07
C PHE A 7 -49.76 -20.85 41.60
N VAL A 8 -49.33 -22.00 42.11
CA VAL A 8 -48.06 -22.64 41.71
C VAL A 8 -48.12 -23.03 40.23
N GLY A 9 -49.22 -23.62 39.76
CA GLY A 9 -49.40 -24.00 38.37
C GLY A 9 -49.36 -22.78 37.43
N LEU A 10 -50.03 -21.69 37.82
CA LEU A 10 -50.03 -20.45 37.05
C LEU A 10 -48.64 -19.78 36.99
N SER A 11 -47.94 -19.76 38.12
CA SER A 11 -46.56 -19.25 38.21
C SER A 11 -45.60 -20.02 37.31
N LEU A 12 -45.64 -21.35 37.33
CA LEU A 12 -44.84 -22.19 36.45
C LEU A 12 -45.17 -21.99 34.96
N PHE A 13 -46.47 -21.87 34.63
CA PHE A 13 -46.90 -21.61 33.26
C PHE A 13 -46.38 -20.26 32.72
N VAL A 14 -46.51 -19.19 33.51
CA VAL A 14 -46.00 -17.86 33.17
C VAL A 14 -44.49 -17.85 33.04
N SER A 15 -43.78 -18.45 34.02
CA SER A 15 -42.31 -18.59 34.03
C SER A 15 -41.83 -19.31 32.76
N ASN A 16 -42.41 -20.44 32.42
CA ASN A 16 -42.05 -21.20 31.23
C ASN A 16 -42.26 -20.41 29.91
N ARG A 17 -43.35 -19.66 29.86
CA ARG A 17 -43.67 -18.80 28.71
C ARG A 17 -42.67 -17.63 28.55
N ILE A 18 -42.21 -17.04 29.65
CA ILE A 18 -41.20 -15.99 29.67
C ILE A 18 -39.86 -16.56 29.22
N VAL A 19 -39.44 -17.70 29.80
CA VAL A 19 -38.17 -18.35 29.44
C VAL A 19 -38.13 -18.70 27.95
N SER A 20 -39.20 -19.27 27.40
CA SER A 20 -39.30 -19.59 25.98
C SER A 20 -39.12 -18.33 25.09
N LYS A 21 -39.79 -17.22 25.43
CA LYS A 21 -39.67 -15.95 24.70
C LYS A 21 -38.26 -15.34 24.81
N VAL A 22 -37.62 -15.43 25.95
CA VAL A 22 -36.25 -14.97 26.13
C VAL A 22 -35.29 -15.82 25.29
N HIS A 23 -35.45 -17.13 25.31
CA HIS A 23 -34.60 -18.03 24.50
C HIS A 23 -34.74 -17.78 22.99
N GLU A 24 -35.95 -17.57 22.49
CA GLU A 24 -36.16 -17.21 21.08
C GLU A 24 -35.50 -15.86 20.72
N ARG A 25 -35.61 -14.84 21.58
CA ARG A 25 -34.96 -13.55 21.37
C ARG A 25 -33.43 -13.64 21.37
N GLU A 26 -32.87 -14.43 22.27
CA GLU A 26 -31.42 -14.65 22.32
C GLU A 26 -30.92 -15.40 21.09
N LYS A 27 -31.66 -16.41 20.63
CA LYS A 27 -31.35 -17.13 19.39
C LYS A 27 -31.38 -16.20 18.17
N GLU A 28 -32.37 -15.32 18.08
CA GLU A 28 -32.49 -14.35 17.00
C GLU A 28 -31.35 -13.31 17.05
N ARG A 29 -30.99 -12.82 18.25
CA ARG A 29 -29.82 -11.94 18.43
C ARG A 29 -28.52 -12.62 18.03
N ALA A 30 -28.31 -13.85 18.44
CA ALA A 30 -27.13 -14.63 18.08
C ALA A 30 -27.02 -14.82 16.56
N LYS A 31 -28.16 -15.10 15.90
CA LYS A 31 -28.23 -15.21 14.43
C LYS A 31 -27.92 -13.90 13.73
N GLN A 32 -28.47 -12.80 14.21
CA GLN A 32 -28.17 -11.45 13.67
C GLN A 32 -26.69 -11.09 13.86
N TRP A 33 -26.13 -11.38 15.02
CA TRP A 33 -24.74 -11.14 15.32
C TRP A 33 -23.80 -12.00 14.45
N ALA A 34 -24.09 -13.28 14.29
CA ALA A 34 -23.37 -14.17 13.39
C ALA A 34 -23.43 -13.67 11.91
N GLY A 35 -24.61 -13.19 11.49
CA GLY A 35 -24.79 -12.58 10.17
C GLY A 35 -23.95 -11.30 9.98
N ALA A 36 -23.89 -10.46 11.01
CA ALA A 36 -23.07 -9.24 10.98
C ALA A 36 -21.56 -9.55 10.91
N ILE A 37 -21.12 -10.54 11.67
CA ILE A 37 -19.70 -11.01 11.61
C ILE A 37 -19.38 -11.56 10.23
N LYS A 38 -20.25 -12.40 9.66
CA LYS A 38 -20.05 -12.96 8.33
C LYS A 38 -19.87 -11.84 7.28
N LYS A 39 -20.76 -10.84 7.30
CA LYS A 39 -20.64 -9.67 6.40
C LYS A 39 -19.33 -8.90 6.60
N LYS A 40 -18.89 -8.73 7.86
CA LYS A 40 -17.62 -8.06 8.15
C LYS A 40 -16.42 -8.84 7.59
N VAL A 41 -16.42 -10.16 7.70
CA VAL A 41 -15.37 -11.04 7.14
C VAL A 41 -15.37 -10.97 5.61
N GLU A 42 -16.55 -10.98 4.98
CA GLU A 42 -16.69 -10.83 3.53
C GLU A 42 -16.15 -9.48 3.05
N LEU A 43 -16.46 -8.41 3.78
CA LEU A 43 -15.94 -7.06 3.48
C LEU A 43 -14.40 -7.00 3.59
N VAL A 44 -13.81 -7.55 4.65
CA VAL A 44 -12.35 -7.62 4.82
C VAL A 44 -11.71 -8.40 3.68
N LYS A 45 -12.30 -9.53 3.28
CA LYS A 45 -11.82 -10.33 2.15
C LYS A 45 -11.84 -9.53 0.84
N LEU A 46 -12.96 -8.85 0.56
CA LEU A 46 -13.10 -8.01 -0.63
C LEU A 46 -12.07 -6.87 -0.62
N THR A 47 -11.90 -6.21 0.52
CA THR A 47 -10.91 -5.14 0.70
C THR A 47 -9.51 -5.64 0.40
N ASN A 48 -9.10 -6.78 0.97
CA ASN A 48 -7.78 -7.36 0.71
C ASN A 48 -7.58 -7.74 -0.77
N GLN A 49 -8.61 -8.28 -1.43
CA GLN A 49 -8.56 -8.57 -2.86
C GLN A 49 -8.38 -7.31 -3.70
N THR A 50 -9.09 -6.24 -3.36
CA THR A 50 -8.98 -4.94 -4.04
C THR A 50 -7.57 -4.35 -3.87
N PHE A 51 -7.00 -4.39 -2.67
CA PHE A 51 -5.63 -3.92 -2.43
C PHE A 51 -4.61 -4.75 -3.21
N THR A 52 -4.77 -6.07 -3.28
CA THR A 52 -3.88 -6.92 -4.07
C THR A 52 -3.94 -6.56 -5.56
N GLN A 53 -5.13 -6.35 -6.11
CA GLN A 53 -5.31 -5.95 -7.50
C GLN A 53 -4.76 -4.55 -7.78
N LEU A 54 -4.91 -3.62 -6.84
CA LEU A 54 -4.37 -2.27 -6.98
C LEU A 54 -2.84 -2.30 -7.02
N ARG A 55 -2.22 -3.03 -6.11
CA ARG A 55 -0.76 -3.21 -6.04
C ARG A 55 -0.20 -3.84 -7.32
N GLU A 56 -0.88 -4.83 -7.88
CA GLU A 56 -0.46 -5.43 -9.15
C GLU A 56 -0.52 -4.42 -10.31
N LYS A 57 -1.59 -3.63 -10.40
CA LYS A 57 -1.70 -2.56 -11.40
C LYS A 57 -0.65 -1.47 -11.23
N GLU A 58 -0.29 -1.13 -10.00
CA GLU A 58 0.80 -0.17 -9.74
C GLU A 58 2.14 -0.74 -10.16
N ARG A 59 2.40 -2.02 -9.88
CA ARG A 59 3.60 -2.72 -10.35
C ARG A 59 3.71 -2.73 -11.88
N GLU A 60 2.62 -2.99 -12.61
CA GLU A 60 2.58 -2.92 -14.07
C GLU A 60 2.91 -1.52 -14.58
N LYS A 61 2.38 -0.47 -13.95
CA LYS A 61 2.69 0.92 -14.31
C LYS A 61 4.16 1.27 -14.08
N VAL A 62 4.73 0.81 -12.96
CA VAL A 62 6.16 1.03 -12.67
C VAL A 62 7.03 0.29 -13.68
N ALA A 63 6.71 -0.95 -14.03
CA ALA A 63 7.44 -1.69 -15.05
C ALA A 63 7.42 -0.96 -16.40
N LEU A 64 6.26 -0.47 -16.83
CA LEU A 64 6.12 0.32 -18.06
C LEU A 64 6.93 1.62 -18.00
N TRP A 65 6.93 2.31 -16.86
CA TRP A 65 7.71 3.52 -16.64
C TRP A 65 9.23 3.25 -16.72
N ILE A 66 9.69 2.13 -16.15
CA ILE A 66 11.08 1.69 -16.22
C ILE A 66 11.48 1.37 -17.65
N ASP A 67 10.65 0.65 -18.41
CA ASP A 67 10.93 0.32 -19.79
C ASP A 67 11.00 1.58 -20.67
N ALA A 68 10.13 2.56 -20.43
CA ALA A 68 10.20 3.86 -21.08
C ALA A 68 11.50 4.62 -20.73
N SER A 69 11.93 4.56 -19.47
CA SER A 69 13.18 5.19 -19.03
C SER A 69 14.40 4.55 -19.67
N LYS A 70 14.42 3.23 -19.82
CA LYS A 70 15.46 2.48 -20.56
C LYS A 70 15.54 2.93 -22.02
N GLU A 71 14.38 3.07 -22.68
CA GLU A 71 14.33 3.44 -24.09
C GLU A 71 14.93 4.83 -24.30
N ILE A 72 14.66 5.79 -23.41
CA ILE A 72 15.26 7.12 -23.47
C ILE A 72 16.76 7.10 -23.16
N ALA A 73 17.21 6.23 -22.27
CA ALA A 73 18.62 6.14 -21.88
C ALA A 73 19.52 5.49 -22.95
N LYS A 74 18.96 4.84 -23.98
CA LYS A 74 19.74 4.24 -25.06
C LYS A 74 20.50 5.32 -25.85
N PRO A 75 21.79 5.09 -26.20
CA PRO A 75 22.55 6.03 -27.03
C PRO A 75 21.89 6.35 -28.37
N THR A 76 21.19 5.38 -28.95
CA THR A 76 20.43 5.53 -30.22
C THR A 76 19.22 6.45 -30.09
N SER A 77 18.74 6.74 -28.88
CA SER A 77 17.63 7.68 -28.67
C SER A 77 18.03 9.14 -28.94
N LEU A 78 19.33 9.45 -28.97
CA LEU A 78 19.89 10.77 -29.28
C LEU A 78 20.01 11.00 -30.81
N ASP A 79 19.78 9.98 -31.63
CA ASP A 79 19.75 10.13 -33.07
C ASP A 79 18.51 10.93 -33.51
N MET A 80 18.68 11.85 -34.49
CA MET A 80 17.60 12.73 -34.98
C MET A 80 16.36 12.00 -35.53
N ASN A 81 16.45 10.70 -35.75
CA ASN A 81 15.35 9.85 -36.27
C ASN A 81 14.68 9.00 -35.20
N SER A 82 15.09 9.07 -33.92
CA SER A 82 14.48 8.29 -32.84
C SER A 82 13.21 8.96 -32.35
N ASP A 83 12.09 8.29 -32.44
CA ASP A 83 10.83 8.77 -31.86
C ASP A 83 10.75 8.42 -30.36
N ILE A 84 11.15 9.36 -29.50
CA ILE A 84 11.08 9.24 -28.05
C ILE A 84 9.79 9.82 -27.45
N THR A 85 8.83 10.22 -28.30
CA THR A 85 7.58 10.88 -27.86
C THR A 85 6.78 9.98 -26.93
N PHE A 86 6.62 8.71 -27.29
CA PHE A 86 5.86 7.74 -26.49
C PHE A 86 6.53 7.43 -25.14
N PRO A 87 7.83 7.10 -25.05
CA PRO A 87 8.53 6.97 -23.78
C PRO A 87 8.43 8.19 -22.88
N LEU A 88 8.60 9.39 -23.41
CA LEU A 88 8.45 10.65 -22.66
C LEU A 88 7.04 10.83 -22.09
N GLN A 89 6.02 10.46 -22.87
CA GLN A 89 4.64 10.52 -22.42
C GLN A 89 4.40 9.61 -21.23
N ILE A 90 4.91 8.38 -21.25
CA ILE A 90 4.80 7.42 -20.14
C ILE A 90 5.49 7.95 -18.89
N ILE A 91 6.71 8.49 -19.02
CA ILE A 91 7.44 9.05 -17.88
C ILE A 91 6.67 10.21 -17.25
N ASN A 92 6.12 11.10 -18.06
CA ASN A 92 5.35 12.24 -17.57
C ASN A 92 3.99 11.88 -16.97
N GLN A 93 3.48 10.69 -17.21
CA GLN A 93 2.22 10.20 -16.62
C GLN A 93 2.38 9.67 -15.19
N ASN A 94 3.60 9.35 -14.75
CA ASN A 94 3.84 8.96 -13.36
C ASN A 94 3.80 10.17 -12.43
N LYS A 95 2.62 10.51 -11.93
CA LYS A 95 2.41 11.65 -11.00
C LYS A 95 2.30 11.24 -9.53
N ASN A 96 2.09 9.95 -9.24
CA ASN A 96 1.67 9.50 -7.93
C ASN A 96 2.59 8.46 -7.31
N ILE A 97 3.26 7.63 -8.12
CA ILE A 97 4.10 6.55 -7.59
C ILE A 97 5.48 7.13 -7.29
N PRO A 98 5.90 7.12 -6.01
CA PRO A 98 7.24 7.55 -5.65
C PRO A 98 8.26 6.50 -6.09
N VAL A 99 9.36 6.95 -6.67
CA VAL A 99 10.44 6.09 -7.17
C VAL A 99 11.78 6.65 -6.72
N VAL A 100 12.66 5.76 -6.28
CA VAL A 100 14.08 6.04 -6.01
C VAL A 100 14.93 5.12 -6.88
N LEU A 101 15.91 5.68 -7.53
CA LEU A 101 16.88 4.99 -8.38
C LEU A 101 18.22 4.96 -7.69
N LEU A 102 18.73 3.79 -7.42
CA LEU A 102 20.08 3.58 -6.87
C LEU A 102 20.98 2.95 -7.92
N ASP A 103 22.26 3.35 -7.90
CA ASP A 103 23.32 2.71 -8.67
C ASP A 103 23.87 1.45 -7.97
N ASP A 104 24.91 0.84 -8.56
CA ASP A 104 25.58 -0.36 -8.04
C ASP A 104 26.24 -0.14 -6.68
N GLU A 105 26.67 1.10 -6.40
CA GLU A 105 27.26 1.51 -5.13
C GLU A 105 26.21 1.88 -4.08
N LYS A 106 24.90 1.68 -4.43
CA LYS A 106 23.73 2.08 -3.62
C LYS A 106 23.65 3.58 -3.36
N GLN A 107 24.20 4.40 -4.24
CA GLN A 107 24.05 5.84 -4.20
C GLN A 107 22.79 6.26 -4.94
N VAL A 108 22.19 7.37 -4.51
CA VAL A 108 20.98 7.90 -5.15
C VAL A 108 21.35 8.57 -6.47
N SER A 109 20.92 7.96 -7.58
CA SER A 109 21.08 8.52 -8.92
C SER A 109 19.95 9.47 -9.30
N ALA A 110 18.71 9.13 -8.94
CA ALA A 110 17.53 9.95 -9.21
C ALA A 110 16.38 9.59 -8.27
N HIS A 111 15.42 10.48 -8.17
CA HIS A 111 14.17 10.24 -7.45
C HIS A 111 13.01 11.00 -8.10
N VAL A 112 11.78 10.48 -7.95
CA VAL A 112 10.56 11.07 -8.51
C VAL A 112 9.43 10.93 -7.49
N ASN A 113 8.57 11.96 -7.40
CA ASN A 113 7.37 11.99 -6.54
C ASN A 113 7.65 11.72 -5.04
N ILE A 114 8.80 12.16 -4.55
CA ILE A 114 9.11 12.08 -3.11
C ILE A 114 8.37 13.19 -2.38
N SER A 115 7.73 12.86 -1.26
CA SER A 115 6.87 13.77 -0.49
C SER A 115 7.62 14.79 0.38
N PHE A 116 8.92 14.63 0.56
CA PHE A 116 9.77 15.54 1.35
C PHE A 116 10.96 16.01 0.52
N ASP A 117 11.55 17.12 0.91
CA ASP A 117 12.71 17.71 0.25
C ASP A 117 13.80 18.14 1.24
N THR A 118 14.89 18.69 0.71
CA THR A 118 16.02 19.16 1.51
C THR A 118 15.68 20.35 2.44
N SER A 119 14.59 21.08 2.18
CA SER A 119 14.15 22.19 3.02
C SER A 119 13.57 21.70 4.34
N GLU A 120 12.84 20.59 4.33
CA GLU A 120 12.33 19.95 5.54
C GLU A 120 13.47 19.43 6.41
N ILE A 121 14.49 18.79 5.84
CA ILE A 121 15.66 18.33 6.57
C ILE A 121 16.40 19.51 7.22
N ARG A 122 16.49 20.65 6.53
CA ARG A 122 17.11 21.87 7.05
C ARG A 122 16.41 22.44 8.29
N ILE A 123 15.10 22.27 8.42
CA ILE A 123 14.35 22.67 9.61
C ILE A 123 14.87 21.96 10.86
N PHE A 124 15.19 20.67 10.74
CA PHE A 124 15.70 19.86 11.86
C PHE A 124 17.21 19.99 12.05
N HIS A 125 17.96 20.44 11.03
CA HIS A 125 19.42 20.59 11.02
C HIS A 125 19.85 21.98 10.53
N PRO A 126 19.50 23.07 11.27
CA PRO A 126 19.68 24.44 10.78
C PRO A 126 21.15 24.85 10.62
N MET A 127 22.09 24.20 11.33
CA MET A 127 23.52 24.47 11.27
C MET A 127 24.28 23.60 10.27
N ALA A 128 23.62 22.63 9.65
CA ALA A 128 24.26 21.73 8.69
C ALA A 128 24.59 22.46 7.39
N SER A 129 25.74 22.13 6.80
CA SER A 129 26.16 22.61 5.50
C SER A 129 25.25 22.07 4.38
N LYS A 130 25.28 22.69 3.20
CA LYS A 130 24.49 22.21 2.07
C LYS A 130 24.82 20.75 1.70
N LYS A 131 26.11 20.35 1.82
CA LYS A 131 26.56 18.98 1.53
C LYS A 131 26.01 17.99 2.55
N GLU A 132 26.04 18.33 3.83
CA GLU A 132 25.47 17.49 4.90
C GLU A 132 23.96 17.31 4.76
N ILE A 133 23.24 18.38 4.41
CA ILE A 133 21.79 18.31 4.11
C ILE A 133 21.52 17.36 2.95
N GLN A 134 22.31 17.43 1.87
CA GLN A 134 22.14 16.53 0.73
C GLN A 134 22.43 15.08 1.14
N GLN A 135 23.47 14.82 1.91
CA GLN A 135 23.77 13.48 2.42
C GLN A 135 22.63 12.93 3.29
N LEU A 136 22.07 13.73 4.20
CA LEU A 136 20.94 13.34 5.03
C LEU A 136 19.69 13.05 4.20
N PHE A 137 19.49 13.78 3.12
CA PHE A 137 18.41 13.54 2.17
C PHE A 137 18.60 12.21 1.44
N ASP A 138 19.80 11.97 0.88
CA ASP A 138 20.13 10.73 0.18
C ASP A 138 20.04 9.52 1.12
N ASP A 139 20.55 9.61 2.35
CA ASP A 139 20.40 8.58 3.38
C ASP A 139 18.94 8.28 3.71
N SER A 140 18.09 9.31 3.70
CA SER A 140 16.64 9.14 3.92
C SER A 140 15.98 8.41 2.76
N LEU A 141 16.38 8.69 1.52
CA LEU A 141 15.90 7.99 0.32
C LEU A 141 16.35 6.52 0.31
N ILE A 142 17.58 6.23 0.70
CA ILE A 142 18.10 4.86 0.81
C ILE A 142 17.28 4.06 1.82
N ARG A 143 17.07 4.59 3.02
CA ARG A 143 16.22 3.93 4.04
C ARG A 143 14.78 3.73 3.56
N LEU A 144 14.24 4.67 2.81
CA LEU A 144 12.91 4.58 2.23
C LEU A 144 12.84 3.46 1.19
N SER A 145 13.85 3.34 0.32
CA SER A 145 13.96 2.28 -0.68
C SER A 145 14.06 0.89 -0.05
N GLU A 146 14.82 0.75 1.04
CA GLU A 146 14.89 -0.50 1.82
C GLU A 146 13.53 -0.88 2.41
N LYS A 147 12.80 0.09 2.96
CA LYS A 147 11.45 -0.13 3.48
C LYS A 147 10.49 -0.58 2.39
N TRP A 148 10.55 0.04 1.21
CA TRP A 148 9.71 -0.34 0.08
C TRP A 148 10.03 -1.72 -0.47
N SER A 149 11.31 -2.10 -0.51
CA SER A 149 11.75 -3.42 -1.00
C SER A 149 11.18 -4.59 -0.20
N ALA A 150 10.80 -4.36 1.05
CA ALA A 150 10.15 -5.37 1.89
C ALA A 150 8.72 -5.70 1.44
N VAL A 151 8.06 -4.78 0.71
CA VAL A 151 6.67 -4.93 0.25
C VAL A 151 6.61 -5.09 -1.27
N ASN A 152 7.38 -4.29 -1.99
CA ASN A 152 7.41 -4.22 -3.44
C ASN A 152 8.79 -4.65 -3.95
N PRO A 153 8.92 -5.79 -4.65
CA PRO A 153 10.20 -6.22 -5.20
C PRO A 153 10.78 -5.17 -6.15
N PRO A 154 12.03 -4.74 -5.97
CA PRO A 154 12.65 -3.74 -6.84
C PRO A 154 12.89 -4.30 -8.26
N PHE A 155 13.12 -3.40 -9.21
CA PHE A 155 13.51 -3.72 -10.58
C PHE A 155 14.96 -3.33 -10.79
N THR A 156 15.82 -4.29 -11.15
CA THR A 156 17.18 -4.00 -11.56
C THR A 156 17.29 -4.05 -13.08
N ILE A 157 17.92 -3.04 -13.66
CA ILE A 157 18.16 -2.96 -15.10
C ILE A 157 19.63 -2.69 -15.38
N GLU A 158 20.12 -3.24 -16.45
CA GLU A 158 21.40 -2.89 -17.04
C GLU A 158 21.19 -1.70 -17.99
N VAL A 159 21.83 -0.56 -17.67
CA VAL A 159 21.72 0.67 -18.47
C VAL A 159 22.83 0.73 -19.53
N TYR A 160 24.05 0.30 -19.15
CA TYR A 160 25.21 0.11 -20.01
C TYR A 160 25.90 -1.18 -19.62
N THR A 161 26.90 -1.61 -20.43
CA THR A 161 27.72 -2.78 -20.12
C THR A 161 28.29 -2.67 -18.71
N ASP A 162 27.93 -3.61 -17.84
CA ASP A 162 28.33 -3.70 -16.44
C ASP A 162 27.88 -2.52 -15.53
N LEU A 163 26.93 -1.68 -15.98
CA LEU A 163 26.32 -0.64 -15.16
C LEU A 163 24.86 -0.98 -14.90
N PHE A 164 24.54 -1.33 -13.67
CA PHE A 164 23.19 -1.66 -13.24
C PHE A 164 22.57 -0.52 -12.44
N MET A 165 21.27 -0.38 -12.56
CA MET A 165 20.49 0.53 -11.73
C MET A 165 19.28 -0.20 -11.16
N THR A 166 19.00 0.06 -9.88
CA THR A 166 17.89 -0.58 -9.18
C THR A 166 16.82 0.45 -8.85
N TYR A 167 15.60 0.20 -9.32
CA TYR A 167 14.41 1.01 -9.13
C TYR A 167 13.62 0.49 -7.94
N TYR A 168 13.48 1.31 -6.91
CA TYR A 168 12.63 1.09 -5.75
C TYR A 168 11.40 1.96 -5.87
N TYR A 169 10.23 1.43 -5.54
CA TYR A 169 8.97 2.17 -5.60
C TYR A 169 8.09 1.90 -4.39
N GLY A 170 7.34 2.92 -3.98
CA GLY A 170 6.40 2.87 -2.87
C GLY A 170 4.95 2.98 -3.32
N ASP A 171 4.05 2.77 -2.38
CA ASP A 171 2.60 2.96 -2.52
C ASP A 171 2.20 4.40 -2.19
#